data_84b3e3dbb6493c268b3f9176d3a2a947
#
_entry.id   84b3e3dbb6493c268b3f9176d3a2a947
#
_cell.length_a   1.000
_cell.length_b   1.000
_cell.length_c   1.000
_cell.angle_alpha   90.00
_cell.angle_beta   90.00
_cell.angle_gamma   90.00
#
_symmetry.space_group_name_H-M   'P 1'
#
loop_
_entity.id
_entity.type
_entity.pdbx_description
1 polymer ?
#
loop_
_entity_poly.entity_id
_entity_poly.type
_entity_poly.pdbx_seq_one_letter_code
_entity_poly.pdbx_strand_id
1 'polypeptide(L)'
;MKKRVVISGLGFITSIGNNTPDVLASLREARSGIEIFPELPQEPGYPRVAGTVKGFSFPSTTFDDWTWPPEYTIERTQLRSMCPHVVYAFCAMQQAIAQARLGPERVSHPRTGAMCASGGSMWMIYEHLHVMVTRGVHKCYPLALPAAIPGTLNSNLAADFKLKGAVLGFASACASSAHAFGYGYDQISQDRQDVSFIVGAEDCNLHSILPFTGVRALSLVADPGKTPAPFDAKRDGFVGTGGAAVVVLESLDSAQARGADIIAEVLGWGEAADGYNVMAPEPEGEGLARAMSSALAAAGVTPDEVDYINAHATGTVAGDLSEIKAIRRVFNGTRVPQVSSTKALTGHGLCLAGAMEAAFTALALKNRFMPISAKISQLDPACVGVPVLTKPVGEEPVVAISNSSGFGGANVSLVLKRWE
;
A
#
# COMPACT_ATOMS: atom_id res chain seq x y z
N MET A 1 0.28 -20.76 -22.76
CA MET A 1 -0.45 -19.45 -22.65
C MET A 1 -0.33 -18.97 -21.21
N LYS A 2 -0.18 -17.67 -20.99
CA LYS A 2 -0.23 -17.12 -19.62
C LYS A 2 -1.64 -17.30 -19.04
N LYS A 3 -1.73 -17.67 -17.74
CA LYS A 3 -3.03 -17.71 -17.05
C LYS A 3 -3.53 -16.28 -16.77
N ARG A 4 -4.82 -16.07 -16.88
CA ARG A 4 -5.46 -14.83 -16.42
C ARG A 4 -5.46 -14.79 -14.89
N VAL A 5 -5.25 -13.61 -14.34
CA VAL A 5 -5.15 -13.38 -12.90
C VAL A 5 -6.23 -12.41 -12.45
N VAL A 6 -6.93 -12.75 -11.38
CA VAL A 6 -8.01 -11.96 -10.82
C VAL A 6 -7.78 -11.67 -9.34
N ILE A 7 -8.45 -10.63 -8.84
CA ILE A 7 -8.53 -10.31 -7.42
C ILE A 7 -9.82 -10.93 -6.89
N SER A 8 -9.72 -11.82 -5.91
CA SER A 8 -10.86 -12.54 -5.33
C SER A 8 -11.13 -12.17 -3.87
N GLY A 9 -10.27 -11.39 -3.22
CA GLY A 9 -10.47 -10.94 -1.84
C GLY A 9 -9.57 -9.79 -1.46
N LEU A 10 -10.03 -8.99 -0.50
CA LEU A 10 -9.33 -7.84 0.07
C LEU A 10 -9.44 -7.85 1.59
N GLY A 11 -8.44 -7.32 2.27
CA GLY A 11 -8.47 -7.07 3.70
C GLY A 11 -7.76 -5.77 4.03
N PHE A 12 -8.30 -5.04 5.00
CA PHE A 12 -7.82 -3.70 5.34
C PHE A 12 -7.77 -3.47 6.84
N ILE A 13 -6.66 -2.94 7.30
CA ILE A 13 -6.49 -2.24 8.57
C ILE A 13 -5.81 -0.92 8.22
N THR A 14 -6.56 0.16 8.12
CA THR A 14 -6.08 1.44 7.60
C THR A 14 -6.63 2.63 8.38
N SER A 15 -6.05 3.80 8.17
CA SER A 15 -6.53 5.04 8.80
C SER A 15 -7.95 5.44 8.39
N ILE A 16 -8.45 4.96 7.24
CA ILE A 16 -9.78 5.29 6.70
C ILE A 16 -10.81 4.18 6.88
N GLY A 17 -10.44 3.08 7.54
CA GLY A 17 -11.33 1.96 7.86
C GLY A 17 -10.57 0.67 8.07
N ASN A 18 -11.14 -0.22 8.86
CA ASN A 18 -10.56 -1.52 9.22
C ASN A 18 -11.30 -2.69 8.55
N ASN A 19 -12.04 -2.44 7.51
CA ASN A 19 -12.71 -3.44 6.67
C ASN A 19 -13.08 -2.86 5.31
N THR A 20 -13.45 -3.70 4.37
CA THR A 20 -13.82 -3.29 3.00
C THR A 20 -15.00 -2.29 2.95
N PRO A 21 -16.11 -2.46 3.69
CA PRO A 21 -17.21 -1.49 3.70
C PRO A 21 -16.81 -0.09 4.17
N ASP A 22 -16.05 0.02 5.27
CA ASP A 22 -15.64 1.31 5.83
C ASP A 22 -14.67 2.04 4.90
N VAL A 23 -13.71 1.30 4.34
CA VAL A 23 -12.76 1.83 3.35
C VAL A 23 -13.50 2.32 2.11
N LEU A 24 -14.44 1.54 1.57
CA LEU A 24 -15.24 1.93 0.41
C LEU A 24 -16.05 3.20 0.67
N ALA A 25 -16.71 3.28 1.83
CA ALA A 25 -17.46 4.47 2.24
C ALA A 25 -16.53 5.69 2.33
N SER A 26 -15.37 5.54 2.97
CA SER A 26 -14.39 6.63 3.13
C SER A 26 -13.84 7.13 1.79
N LEU A 27 -13.55 6.22 0.85
CA LEU A 27 -13.10 6.58 -0.50
C LEU A 27 -14.17 7.35 -1.29
N ARG A 28 -15.46 6.94 -1.19
CA ARG A 28 -16.58 7.61 -1.86
C ARG A 28 -16.90 8.98 -1.29
N GLU A 29 -16.85 9.09 0.03
CA GLU A 29 -17.18 10.32 0.76
C GLU A 29 -15.97 11.24 0.95
N ALA A 30 -14.79 10.83 0.48
CA ALA A 30 -13.52 11.51 0.69
C ALA A 30 -13.22 11.78 2.19
N ARG A 31 -13.59 10.83 3.07
CA ARG A 31 -13.30 10.93 4.50
C ARG A 31 -11.83 10.67 4.77
N SER A 32 -11.17 11.63 5.41
CA SER A 32 -9.75 11.53 5.76
C SER A 32 -9.56 10.84 7.11
N GLY A 33 -8.57 9.94 7.18
CA GLY A 33 -8.08 9.36 8.43
C GLY A 33 -6.89 10.10 9.05
N ILE A 34 -6.54 11.27 8.49
CA ILE A 34 -5.47 12.11 9.03
C ILE A 34 -5.97 12.87 10.23
N GLU A 35 -5.21 12.85 11.33
CA GLU A 35 -5.51 13.55 12.55
C GLU A 35 -4.23 14.04 13.25
N ILE A 36 -4.38 14.86 14.27
CA ILE A 36 -3.27 15.20 15.17
C ILE A 36 -2.84 13.91 15.87
N PHE A 37 -1.55 13.62 15.80
CA PHE A 37 -0.98 12.40 16.40
C PHE A 37 -0.15 12.80 17.64
N PRO A 38 -0.68 12.57 18.86
CA PRO A 38 -0.05 13.06 20.10
C PRO A 38 1.34 12.47 20.39
N GLU A 39 1.67 11.32 19.81
CA GLU A 39 3.00 10.72 19.95
C GLU A 39 4.09 11.52 19.22
N LEU A 40 3.73 12.30 18.19
CA LEU A 40 4.66 13.17 17.50
C LEU A 40 4.91 14.44 18.31
N PRO A 41 6.09 15.08 18.19
CA PRO A 41 6.36 16.36 18.83
C PRO A 41 5.36 17.41 18.39
N GLN A 42 4.74 18.12 19.35
CA GLN A 42 3.73 19.15 19.05
C GLN A 42 4.34 20.56 18.90
N GLU A 43 5.65 20.65 18.75
CA GLU A 43 6.40 21.89 18.60
C GLU A 43 6.46 22.34 17.12
N PRO A 44 6.60 23.64 16.85
CA PRO A 44 6.83 24.13 15.49
C PRO A 44 8.09 23.53 14.86
N GLY A 45 8.03 23.17 13.56
CA GLY A 45 9.15 22.57 12.83
C GLY A 45 9.17 21.04 12.85
N TYR A 46 8.21 20.41 13.53
CA TYR A 46 8.00 18.96 13.49
C TYR A 46 6.67 18.61 12.82
N PRO A 47 6.56 17.40 12.21
CA PRO A 47 5.28 16.86 11.77
C PRO A 47 4.38 16.62 13.01
N ARG A 48 3.09 16.92 12.90
CA ARG A 48 2.15 16.81 14.03
C ARG A 48 0.96 15.90 13.73
N VAL A 49 0.82 15.50 12.48
CA VAL A 49 -0.33 14.74 12.01
C VAL A 49 0.12 13.41 11.42
N ALA A 50 -0.73 12.40 11.53
CA ALA A 50 -0.55 11.09 10.91
C ALA A 50 -1.90 10.50 10.50
N GLY A 51 -1.87 9.52 9.60
CA GLY A 51 -3.00 8.65 9.36
C GLY A 51 -2.99 7.52 10.40
N THR A 52 -3.82 7.61 11.44
CA THR A 52 -3.81 6.67 12.55
C THR A 52 -4.79 5.52 12.37
N VAL A 53 -4.36 4.31 12.72
CA VAL A 53 -5.22 3.12 12.72
C VAL A 53 -6.07 3.11 14.00
N LYS A 54 -7.37 2.94 13.85
CA LYS A 54 -8.32 2.93 14.99
C LYS A 54 -8.54 1.52 15.54
N GLY A 55 -8.85 1.44 16.83
CA GLY A 55 -9.19 0.17 17.51
C GLY A 55 -7.99 -0.73 17.83
N PHE A 56 -6.77 -0.27 17.58
CA PHE A 56 -5.53 -0.95 17.97
C PHE A 56 -4.71 -0.06 18.90
N SER A 57 -4.09 -0.67 19.89
CA SER A 57 -3.20 0.01 20.84
C SER A 57 -2.00 -0.86 21.15
N PHE A 58 -0.81 -0.29 21.05
CA PHE A 58 0.48 -0.93 21.33
C PHE A 58 1.32 -0.02 22.23
N PRO A 59 0.97 0.09 23.53
CA PRO A 59 1.57 1.07 24.43
C PRO A 59 3.01 0.74 24.81
N SER A 60 3.42 -0.53 24.69
CA SER A 60 4.79 -0.98 24.97
C SER A 60 5.24 -2.05 23.98
N THR A 61 6.52 -2.41 24.02
CA THR A 61 7.07 -3.52 23.21
C THR A 61 6.76 -4.91 23.77
N THR A 62 6.03 -4.98 24.85
CA THR A 62 5.55 -6.24 25.44
C THR A 62 4.09 -6.45 25.06
N PHE A 63 3.83 -7.54 24.37
CA PHE A 63 2.49 -7.85 23.83
C PHE A 63 1.40 -8.10 24.91
N ASP A 64 1.73 -8.06 26.19
CA ASP A 64 0.79 -8.29 27.29
C ASP A 64 -0.25 -7.16 27.48
N ASP A 65 0.09 -5.95 27.03
CA ASP A 65 -0.76 -4.75 27.08
C ASP A 65 -1.32 -4.32 25.72
N TRP A 66 -1.08 -5.14 24.69
CA TRP A 66 -1.60 -4.85 23.35
C TRP A 66 -3.10 -5.14 23.26
N THR A 67 -3.81 -4.28 22.54
CA THR A 67 -5.24 -4.48 22.26
C THR A 67 -5.55 -4.29 20.78
N TRP A 68 -6.54 -5.04 20.32
CA TRP A 68 -7.06 -5.02 18.96
C TRP A 68 -8.56 -5.34 18.96
N PRO A 69 -9.30 -5.15 17.85
CA PRO A 69 -10.72 -5.45 17.80
C PRO A 69 -11.05 -6.91 18.19
N PRO A 70 -12.10 -7.11 19.01
CA PRO A 70 -12.37 -8.42 19.63
C PRO A 70 -12.81 -9.51 18.64
N GLU A 71 -13.18 -9.16 17.45
CA GLU A 71 -13.50 -10.11 16.38
C GLU A 71 -12.29 -10.92 15.90
N TYR A 72 -11.06 -10.47 16.19
CA TYR A 72 -9.83 -11.19 15.82
C TYR A 72 -9.27 -11.94 17.02
N THR A 73 -9.13 -13.25 16.88
CA THR A 73 -8.45 -14.08 17.87
C THR A 73 -7.00 -14.28 17.48
N ILE A 74 -6.08 -13.79 18.31
CA ILE A 74 -4.63 -13.99 18.14
C ILE A 74 -4.13 -14.69 19.40
N GLU A 75 -3.57 -15.87 19.22
CA GLU A 75 -3.08 -16.67 20.35
C GLU A 75 -1.81 -16.05 20.95
N ARG A 76 -1.65 -16.15 22.28
CA ARG A 76 -0.47 -15.62 22.97
C ARG A 76 0.85 -16.17 22.41
N THR A 77 0.84 -17.39 21.90
CA THR A 77 2.01 -18.03 21.27
C THR A 77 2.39 -17.38 19.95
N GLN A 78 1.41 -16.87 19.18
CA GLN A 78 1.61 -16.15 17.92
C GLN A 78 2.18 -14.75 18.19
N LEU A 79 1.63 -14.03 19.17
CA LEU A 79 2.10 -12.68 19.54
C LEU A 79 3.59 -12.61 19.89
N ARG A 80 4.18 -13.71 20.35
CA ARG A 80 5.60 -13.76 20.73
C ARG A 80 6.57 -13.37 19.62
N SER A 81 6.21 -13.57 18.37
CA SER A 81 7.04 -13.23 17.19
C SER A 81 6.47 -12.07 16.39
N MET A 82 5.38 -11.44 16.82
CA MET A 82 4.74 -10.34 16.13
C MET A 82 5.24 -8.98 16.61
N CYS A 83 5.14 -8.00 15.75
CA CYS A 83 5.20 -6.56 16.03
C CYS A 83 3.88 -5.91 15.55
N PRO A 84 3.65 -4.61 15.82
CA PRO A 84 2.36 -3.98 15.50
C PRO A 84 1.88 -4.20 14.07
N HIS A 85 2.76 -4.00 13.07
CA HIS A 85 2.35 -4.18 11.68
C HIS A 85 2.02 -5.63 11.31
N VAL A 86 2.59 -6.62 12.01
CA VAL A 86 2.23 -8.04 11.82
C VAL A 86 0.84 -8.32 12.37
N VAL A 87 0.47 -7.72 13.51
CA VAL A 87 -0.90 -7.80 14.05
C VAL A 87 -1.91 -7.20 13.06
N TYR A 88 -1.62 -6.03 12.49
CA TYR A 88 -2.45 -5.46 11.43
C TYR A 88 -2.60 -6.41 10.23
N ALA A 89 -1.48 -6.96 9.76
CA ALA A 89 -1.48 -7.86 8.61
C ALA A 89 -2.22 -9.18 8.89
N PHE A 90 -2.10 -9.72 10.09
CA PHE A 90 -2.83 -10.92 10.52
C PHE A 90 -4.35 -10.69 10.45
N CYS A 91 -4.83 -9.56 10.98
CA CYS A 91 -6.25 -9.20 10.94
C CYS A 91 -6.72 -8.98 9.49
N ALA A 92 -5.96 -8.23 8.69
CA ALA A 92 -6.29 -8.00 7.28
C ALA A 92 -6.27 -9.31 6.45
N MET A 93 -5.37 -10.24 6.77
CA MET A 93 -5.30 -11.55 6.11
C MET A 93 -6.55 -12.40 6.40
N GLN A 94 -7.03 -12.40 7.64
CA GLN A 94 -8.29 -13.09 7.98
C GLN A 94 -9.48 -12.53 7.19
N GLN A 95 -9.58 -11.20 7.05
CA GLN A 95 -10.61 -10.56 6.23
C GLN A 95 -10.52 -10.98 4.77
N ALA A 96 -9.30 -10.93 4.19
CA ALA A 96 -9.08 -11.27 2.78
C ALA A 96 -9.44 -12.73 2.49
N ILE A 97 -9.07 -13.67 3.37
CA ILE A 97 -9.43 -15.08 3.29
C ILE A 97 -10.96 -15.25 3.36
N ALA A 98 -11.61 -14.58 4.31
CA ALA A 98 -13.06 -14.66 4.49
C ALA A 98 -13.81 -14.07 3.28
N GLN A 99 -13.41 -12.90 2.79
CA GLN A 99 -14.02 -12.29 1.59
C GLN A 99 -13.81 -13.15 0.35
N ALA A 100 -12.61 -13.69 0.17
CA ALA A 100 -12.31 -14.62 -0.93
C ALA A 100 -13.03 -15.97 -0.77
N ARG A 101 -13.58 -16.29 0.40
CA ARG A 101 -14.18 -17.62 0.73
C ARG A 101 -13.20 -18.76 0.48
N LEU A 102 -11.93 -18.59 0.87
CA LEU A 102 -10.93 -19.63 0.75
C LEU A 102 -11.00 -20.56 1.95
N GLY A 103 -11.25 -21.84 1.71
CA GLY A 103 -11.18 -22.87 2.77
C GLY A 103 -9.75 -23.15 3.26
N PRO A 104 -9.59 -23.71 4.46
CA PRO A 104 -8.27 -23.99 5.05
C PRO A 104 -7.36 -24.83 4.14
N GLU A 105 -7.92 -25.76 3.39
CA GLU A 105 -7.20 -26.63 2.44
C GLU A 105 -6.64 -25.86 1.25
N ARG A 106 -7.29 -24.77 0.84
CA ARG A 106 -6.80 -23.88 -0.21
C ARG A 106 -5.77 -22.89 0.31
N VAL A 107 -5.95 -22.35 1.51
CA VAL A 107 -4.98 -21.49 2.18
C VAL A 107 -3.68 -22.28 2.43
N SER A 108 -3.79 -23.46 3.04
CA SER A 108 -2.64 -24.34 3.32
C SER A 108 -2.36 -25.31 2.18
N HIS A 109 -2.08 -24.78 0.98
CA HIS A 109 -1.82 -25.58 -0.22
C HIS A 109 -0.44 -25.28 -0.81
N PRO A 110 0.28 -26.27 -1.39
CA PRO A 110 1.61 -26.04 -2.01
C PRO A 110 1.61 -24.99 -3.14
N ARG A 111 0.46 -24.71 -3.74
CA ARG A 111 0.30 -23.67 -4.78
C ARG A 111 -0.33 -22.37 -4.25
N THR A 112 -0.31 -22.17 -2.92
CA THR A 112 -0.77 -20.94 -2.25
C THR A 112 0.38 -20.33 -1.46
N GLY A 113 0.78 -19.12 -1.81
CA GLY A 113 1.88 -18.40 -1.18
C GLY A 113 1.54 -16.98 -0.81
N ALA A 114 2.56 -16.21 -0.40
CA ALA A 114 2.44 -14.80 -0.07
C ALA A 114 3.65 -14.00 -0.54
N MET A 115 3.39 -12.80 -1.06
CA MET A 115 4.38 -11.80 -1.42
C MET A 115 4.17 -10.61 -0.49
N CYS A 116 5.13 -10.37 0.39
CA CYS A 116 4.99 -9.45 1.52
C CYS A 116 5.91 -8.24 1.39
N ALA A 117 5.51 -7.10 1.96
CA ALA A 117 6.32 -5.90 2.02
C ALA A 117 6.13 -5.17 3.35
N SER A 118 7.24 -4.85 4.01
CA SER A 118 7.29 -4.09 5.25
C SER A 118 8.69 -3.53 5.48
N GLY A 119 8.78 -2.36 6.11
CA GLY A 119 10.04 -1.80 6.61
C GLY A 119 10.55 -2.45 7.89
N GLY A 120 9.78 -3.35 8.49
CA GLY A 120 10.03 -3.88 9.83
C GLY A 120 9.60 -2.90 10.92
N SER A 121 9.85 -3.26 12.18
CA SER A 121 9.52 -2.39 13.32
C SER A 121 10.78 -1.70 13.85
N MET A 122 11.01 -0.47 13.42
CA MET A 122 12.14 0.34 13.94
C MET A 122 12.03 0.56 15.44
N TRP A 123 10.81 0.71 15.96
CA TRP A 123 10.56 0.82 17.39
C TRP A 123 11.06 -0.38 18.17
N MET A 124 10.66 -1.60 17.74
CA MET A 124 11.09 -2.82 18.42
C MET A 124 12.59 -3.08 18.27
N ILE A 125 13.19 -2.74 17.13
CA ILE A 125 14.65 -2.81 16.94
C ILE A 125 15.35 -1.87 17.92
N TYR A 126 14.91 -0.61 18.01
CA TYR A 126 15.49 0.38 18.91
C TYR A 126 15.46 -0.08 20.37
N GLU A 127 14.27 -0.48 20.86
CA GLU A 127 14.10 -0.96 22.23
C GLU A 127 14.93 -2.22 22.53
N HIS A 128 14.97 -3.16 21.60
CA HIS A 128 15.79 -4.37 21.74
C HIS A 128 17.28 -4.03 21.86
N LEU A 129 17.81 -3.18 21.00
CA LEU A 129 19.20 -2.74 21.05
C LEU A 129 19.49 -1.93 22.32
N HIS A 130 18.56 -1.08 22.74
CA HIS A 130 18.68 -0.30 23.97
C HIS A 130 18.79 -1.23 25.19
N VAL A 131 17.94 -2.22 25.33
CA VAL A 131 17.99 -3.22 26.40
C VAL A 131 19.32 -3.99 26.36
N MET A 132 19.73 -4.43 25.17
CA MET A 132 20.97 -5.18 24.99
C MET A 132 22.19 -4.39 25.47
N VAL A 133 22.29 -3.11 25.11
CA VAL A 133 23.44 -2.26 25.44
C VAL A 133 23.42 -1.83 26.92
N THR A 134 22.25 -1.47 27.47
CA THR A 134 22.14 -0.90 28.83
C THR A 134 21.98 -1.93 29.92
N ARG A 135 21.37 -3.09 29.64
CA ARG A 135 21.02 -4.13 30.64
C ARG A 135 21.70 -5.48 30.36
N GLY A 136 22.34 -5.63 29.22
CA GLY A 136 23.00 -6.87 28.79
C GLY A 136 22.10 -7.83 28.02
N VAL A 137 22.72 -8.69 27.19
CA VAL A 137 22.05 -9.64 26.30
C VAL A 137 21.10 -10.61 27.02
N HIS A 138 21.39 -10.98 28.27
CA HIS A 138 20.56 -11.89 29.07
C HIS A 138 19.20 -11.29 29.49
N LYS A 139 19.02 -9.97 29.31
CA LYS A 139 17.75 -9.29 29.57
C LYS A 139 16.91 -9.09 28.31
N CYS A 140 17.46 -9.41 27.14
CA CYS A 140 16.74 -9.33 25.89
C CYS A 140 15.70 -10.44 25.78
N TYR A 141 14.53 -10.08 25.24
CA TYR A 141 13.53 -11.07 24.86
C TYR A 141 14.07 -11.92 23.69
N PRO A 142 14.04 -13.28 23.77
CA PRO A 142 14.69 -14.13 22.77
C PRO A 142 14.20 -13.95 21.34
N LEU A 143 12.93 -13.59 21.16
CA LEU A 143 12.33 -13.34 19.84
C LEU A 143 12.27 -11.86 19.44
N ALA A 144 12.89 -10.93 20.21
CA ALA A 144 12.82 -9.51 19.94
C ALA A 144 13.36 -9.14 18.56
N LEU A 145 14.50 -9.70 18.15
CA LEU A 145 15.04 -9.46 16.81
C LEU A 145 14.18 -10.11 15.71
N PRO A 146 13.82 -11.41 15.78
CA PRO A 146 12.87 -12.01 14.84
C PRO A 146 11.55 -11.25 14.73
N ALA A 147 11.02 -10.70 15.83
CA ALA A 147 9.78 -9.93 15.80
C ALA A 147 9.90 -8.57 15.09
N ALA A 148 11.12 -8.00 14.98
CA ALA A 148 11.31 -6.62 14.54
C ALA A 148 11.77 -6.44 13.09
N ILE A 149 12.47 -7.42 12.52
CA ILE A 149 13.07 -7.33 11.17
C ILE A 149 12.00 -7.43 10.07
N PRO A 150 12.23 -6.87 8.85
CA PRO A 150 11.24 -6.90 7.76
C PRO A 150 10.71 -8.30 7.42
N GLY A 151 11.55 -9.33 7.49
CA GLY A 151 11.15 -10.73 7.22
C GLY A 151 10.19 -11.32 8.24
N THR A 152 9.94 -10.67 9.37
CA THR A 152 8.99 -11.17 10.39
C THR A 152 7.57 -11.27 9.85
N LEU A 153 7.18 -10.33 8.98
CA LEU A 153 5.87 -10.35 8.32
C LEU A 153 5.66 -11.67 7.56
N ASN A 154 6.63 -12.04 6.72
CA ASN A 154 6.57 -13.26 5.92
C ASN A 154 6.48 -14.50 6.80
N SER A 155 7.36 -14.57 7.80
CA SER A 155 7.51 -15.75 8.65
C SER A 155 6.28 -16.02 9.52
N ASN A 156 5.70 -14.97 10.12
CA ASN A 156 4.49 -15.09 10.91
C ASN A 156 3.31 -15.51 10.05
N LEU A 157 3.05 -14.82 8.93
CA LEU A 157 1.93 -15.18 8.05
C LEU A 157 2.07 -16.61 7.49
N ALA A 158 3.29 -17.02 7.12
CA ALA A 158 3.54 -18.37 6.66
C ALA A 158 3.22 -19.41 7.72
N ALA A 159 3.65 -19.19 8.96
CA ALA A 159 3.43 -20.11 10.08
C ALA A 159 1.96 -20.14 10.52
N ASP A 160 1.35 -18.98 10.72
CA ASP A 160 0.01 -18.85 11.29
C ASP A 160 -1.08 -19.36 10.33
N PHE A 161 -0.95 -19.02 9.03
CA PHE A 161 -1.88 -19.48 7.99
C PHE A 161 -1.42 -20.78 7.30
N LYS A 162 -0.30 -21.38 7.76
CA LYS A 162 0.26 -22.64 7.24
C LYS A 162 0.45 -22.61 5.71
N LEU A 163 0.95 -21.49 5.20
CA LEU A 163 1.20 -21.33 3.77
C LEU A 163 2.30 -22.28 3.33
N LYS A 164 2.12 -22.97 2.21
CA LYS A 164 3.05 -24.00 1.72
C LYS A 164 3.67 -23.67 0.36
N GLY A 165 3.17 -22.66 -0.34
CA GLY A 165 3.75 -22.14 -1.57
C GLY A 165 4.91 -21.18 -1.30
N ALA A 166 5.32 -20.40 -2.31
CA ALA A 166 6.39 -19.42 -2.17
C ALA A 166 5.95 -18.28 -1.24
N VAL A 167 6.78 -17.97 -0.24
CA VAL A 167 6.57 -16.83 0.68
C VAL A 167 7.83 -15.98 0.64
N LEU A 168 7.71 -14.73 0.16
CA LEU A 168 8.84 -13.83 -0.08
C LEU A 168 8.57 -12.43 0.48
N GLY A 169 9.64 -11.72 0.87
CA GLY A 169 9.63 -10.31 1.24
C GLY A 169 10.27 -9.44 0.17
N PHE A 170 9.68 -8.28 -0.08
CA PHE A 170 10.14 -7.30 -1.06
C PHE A 170 10.58 -6.01 -0.36
N ALA A 171 11.69 -5.45 -0.81
CA ALA A 171 12.27 -4.21 -0.28
C ALA A 171 12.68 -3.29 -1.44
N SER A 172 11.84 -2.32 -1.76
CA SER A 172 12.05 -1.25 -2.74
C SER A 172 11.39 0.05 -2.28
N ALA A 173 11.62 0.38 -1.01
CA ALA A 173 11.03 1.53 -0.34
C ALA A 173 9.49 1.57 -0.55
N CYS A 174 8.94 2.71 -0.95
CA CYS A 174 7.49 2.89 -1.09
C CYS A 174 6.86 2.07 -2.23
N ALA A 175 7.65 1.49 -3.14
CA ALA A 175 7.18 0.61 -4.20
C ALA A 175 7.16 -0.88 -3.81
N SER A 176 7.57 -1.23 -2.58
CA SER A 176 7.77 -2.63 -2.16
C SER A 176 6.55 -3.52 -2.36
N SER A 177 5.37 -3.12 -1.89
CA SER A 177 4.17 -3.96 -2.05
C SER A 177 3.58 -3.93 -3.45
N ALA A 178 3.90 -2.93 -4.28
CA ALA A 178 3.57 -2.95 -5.70
C ALA A 178 4.45 -3.96 -6.45
N HIS A 179 5.75 -4.07 -6.14
CA HIS A 179 6.61 -5.15 -6.63
C HIS A 179 6.10 -6.52 -6.17
N ALA A 180 5.76 -6.65 -4.87
CA ALA A 180 5.15 -7.87 -4.34
C ALA A 180 3.90 -8.27 -5.15
N PHE A 181 3.07 -7.30 -5.54
CA PHE A 181 1.89 -7.52 -6.37
C PHE A 181 2.27 -8.03 -7.77
N GLY A 182 3.20 -7.36 -8.44
CA GLY A 182 3.67 -7.76 -9.78
C GLY A 182 4.28 -9.16 -9.79
N TYR A 183 5.15 -9.48 -8.82
CA TYR A 183 5.73 -10.81 -8.70
C TYR A 183 4.70 -11.88 -8.31
N GLY A 184 3.70 -11.55 -7.50
CA GLY A 184 2.56 -12.42 -7.22
C GLY A 184 1.73 -12.72 -8.46
N TYR A 185 1.47 -11.70 -9.29
CA TYR A 185 0.88 -11.86 -10.61
C TYR A 185 1.69 -12.83 -11.49
N ASP A 186 3.01 -12.65 -11.54
CA ASP A 186 3.88 -13.52 -12.35
C ASP A 186 3.88 -14.98 -11.86
N GLN A 187 3.84 -15.22 -10.53
CA GLN A 187 3.73 -16.58 -9.99
C GLN A 187 2.47 -17.31 -10.49
N ILE A 188 1.36 -16.58 -10.60
CA ILE A 188 0.08 -17.16 -11.06
C ILE A 188 0.04 -17.23 -12.58
N SER A 189 0.39 -16.15 -13.28
CA SER A 189 0.32 -16.08 -14.75
C SER A 189 1.22 -17.10 -15.43
N GLN A 190 2.36 -17.46 -14.79
CA GLN A 190 3.30 -18.50 -15.25
C GLN A 190 2.97 -19.91 -14.70
N ASP A 191 1.80 -20.11 -14.11
CA ASP A 191 1.32 -21.39 -13.57
C ASP A 191 2.20 -22.00 -12.46
N ARG A 192 2.86 -21.16 -11.66
CA ARG A 192 3.66 -21.61 -10.51
C ARG A 192 2.82 -21.72 -9.25
N GLN A 193 1.83 -20.82 -9.10
CA GLN A 193 0.86 -20.79 -7.99
C GLN A 193 -0.56 -20.61 -8.52
N ASP A 194 -1.56 -20.99 -7.73
CA ASP A 194 -2.98 -20.75 -8.01
C ASP A 194 -3.51 -19.55 -7.21
N VAL A 195 -2.94 -19.33 -6.00
CA VAL A 195 -3.29 -18.24 -5.10
C VAL A 195 -2.02 -17.58 -4.56
N SER A 196 -2.00 -16.25 -4.55
CA SER A 196 -0.94 -15.45 -3.92
C SER A 196 -1.55 -14.35 -3.08
N PHE A 197 -1.25 -14.32 -1.79
CA PHE A 197 -1.57 -13.20 -0.91
C PHE A 197 -0.54 -12.11 -1.08
N ILE A 198 -0.97 -10.94 -1.51
CA ILE A 198 -0.12 -9.74 -1.58
C ILE A 198 -0.35 -8.95 -0.31
N VAL A 199 0.69 -8.77 0.48
CA VAL A 199 0.59 -8.16 1.81
C VAL A 199 1.53 -6.98 1.91
N GLY A 200 0.97 -5.80 2.15
CA GLY A 200 1.72 -4.63 2.58
C GLY A 200 1.37 -4.32 4.03
N ALA A 201 2.36 -4.03 4.89
CA ALA A 201 2.12 -3.66 6.28
C ALA A 201 3.21 -2.75 6.82
N GLU A 202 2.82 -1.75 7.65
CA GLU A 202 3.72 -0.80 8.29
C GLU A 202 3.25 -0.44 9.70
N ASP A 203 4.22 -0.17 10.58
CA ASP A 203 3.95 0.41 11.89
C ASP A 203 3.43 1.85 11.76
N CYS A 204 2.55 2.26 12.69
CA CYS A 204 2.09 3.64 12.82
C CYS A 204 2.52 4.19 14.19
N ASN A 205 3.74 4.66 14.29
CA ASN A 205 4.29 5.25 15.51
C ASN A 205 5.36 6.30 15.19
N LEU A 206 5.86 6.98 16.21
CA LEU A 206 6.85 8.03 16.04
C LEU A 206 8.17 7.52 15.41
N HIS A 207 8.58 6.27 15.68
CA HIS A 207 9.82 5.72 15.17
C HIS A 207 9.76 5.37 13.68
N SER A 208 8.57 5.08 13.15
CA SER A 208 8.35 4.86 11.72
C SER A 208 8.21 6.18 10.93
N ILE A 209 7.80 7.28 11.58
CA ILE A 209 7.50 8.56 10.92
C ILE A 209 8.66 9.56 11.04
N LEU A 210 9.14 9.84 12.26
CA LEU A 210 10.10 10.93 12.51
C LEU A 210 11.43 10.82 11.74
N PRO A 211 12.00 9.65 11.43
CA PRO A 211 13.25 9.59 10.66
C PRO A 211 13.22 10.33 9.32
N PHE A 212 12.04 10.43 8.70
CA PHE A 212 11.85 11.17 7.44
C PHE A 212 11.95 12.70 7.60
N THR A 213 11.94 13.23 8.83
CA THR A 213 12.23 14.65 9.09
C THR A 213 13.62 15.03 8.62
N GLY A 214 14.60 14.13 8.79
CA GLY A 214 15.99 14.36 8.37
C GLY A 214 16.16 14.63 6.88
N VAL A 215 15.28 14.06 6.04
CA VAL A 215 15.29 14.26 4.59
C VAL A 215 14.26 15.30 4.13
N ARG A 216 13.61 15.99 5.07
CA ARG A 216 12.62 17.06 4.83
C ARG A 216 11.48 16.62 3.89
N ALA A 217 11.07 15.37 4.00
CA ALA A 217 10.02 14.82 3.16
C ALA A 217 8.62 14.88 3.79
N LEU A 218 8.55 15.15 5.11
CA LEU A 218 7.28 15.22 5.86
C LEU A 218 6.65 16.61 5.78
N SER A 219 5.32 16.64 5.68
CA SER A 219 4.55 17.86 5.82
C SER A 219 4.64 18.40 7.25
N LEU A 220 4.87 19.71 7.37
CA LEU A 220 4.89 20.44 8.64
C LEU A 220 3.56 21.15 8.92
N VAL A 221 2.57 21.05 8.02
CA VAL A 221 1.23 21.61 8.20
C VAL A 221 0.53 20.84 9.32
N ALA A 222 0.16 21.58 10.38
CA ALA A 222 -0.45 21.00 11.58
C ALA A 222 -1.97 20.78 11.45
N ASP A 223 -2.61 21.37 10.45
CA ASP A 223 -4.04 21.23 10.20
C ASP A 223 -4.31 19.95 9.38
N PRO A 224 -4.92 18.90 9.98
CA PRO A 224 -5.19 17.65 9.27
C PRO A 224 -6.17 17.81 8.10
N GLY A 225 -6.94 18.89 8.08
CA GLY A 225 -7.83 19.22 6.95
C GLY A 225 -7.11 19.79 5.74
N LYS A 226 -5.80 20.12 5.85
CA LYS A 226 -5.02 20.76 4.79
C LYS A 226 -3.82 19.92 4.30
N THR A 227 -3.51 18.80 4.96
CA THR A 227 -2.38 17.95 4.62
C THR A 227 -2.74 16.46 4.79
N PRO A 228 -2.09 15.54 4.02
CA PRO A 228 -1.34 15.81 2.81
C PRO A 228 -2.29 16.30 1.70
N ALA A 229 -1.76 17.11 0.81
CA ALA A 229 -2.53 17.67 -0.31
C ALA A 229 -1.79 17.39 -1.65
N PRO A 230 -1.74 16.14 -2.13
CA PRO A 230 -1.11 15.83 -3.41
C PRO A 230 -1.66 16.71 -4.53
N PHE A 231 -0.75 17.22 -5.38
CA PHE A 231 -1.04 18.14 -6.49
C PHE A 231 -1.47 19.56 -6.11
N ASP A 232 -1.58 19.91 -4.82
CA ASP A 232 -1.81 21.30 -4.40
C ASP A 232 -0.55 22.16 -4.63
N ALA A 233 -0.73 23.41 -5.03
CA ALA A 233 0.36 24.35 -5.24
C ALA A 233 1.17 24.66 -3.95
N LYS A 234 0.57 24.47 -2.79
CA LYS A 234 1.18 24.71 -1.47
C LYS A 234 1.56 23.45 -0.72
N ARG A 235 1.57 22.28 -1.40
CA ARG A 235 2.00 21.03 -0.77
C ARG A 235 3.45 21.12 -0.28
N ASP A 236 3.74 20.55 0.87
CA ASP A 236 5.04 20.68 1.53
C ASP A 236 5.68 19.35 1.94
N GLY A 237 5.01 18.22 1.68
CA GLY A 237 5.50 16.90 2.03
C GLY A 237 4.40 15.88 2.25
N PHE A 238 4.79 14.66 2.57
CA PHE A 238 3.84 13.60 2.88
C PHE A 238 3.46 13.57 4.37
N VAL A 239 2.36 12.92 4.69
CA VAL A 239 1.96 12.55 6.05
C VAL A 239 2.09 11.04 6.18
N GLY A 240 2.79 10.56 7.22
CA GLY A 240 2.96 9.13 7.46
C GLY A 240 1.67 8.45 7.92
N THR A 241 1.53 7.18 7.60
CA THR A 241 0.51 6.27 8.14
C THR A 241 1.07 4.87 8.26
N GLY A 242 0.41 4.02 9.02
CA GLY A 242 0.65 2.58 9.08
C GLY A 242 -0.62 1.78 8.83
N GLY A 243 -0.57 0.50 9.17
CA GLY A 243 -1.65 -0.44 8.96
C GLY A 243 -1.26 -1.63 8.11
N ALA A 244 -2.25 -2.27 7.48
CA ALA A 244 -2.05 -3.36 6.53
C ALA A 244 -3.11 -3.37 5.43
N ALA A 245 -2.72 -3.84 4.26
CA ALA A 245 -3.62 -4.21 3.18
C ALA A 245 -3.22 -5.57 2.60
N VAL A 246 -4.21 -6.41 2.36
CA VAL A 246 -4.05 -7.73 1.75
C VAL A 246 -4.90 -7.82 0.50
N VAL A 247 -4.29 -8.28 -0.59
CA VAL A 247 -4.97 -8.57 -1.85
C VAL A 247 -4.79 -10.06 -2.16
N VAL A 248 -5.88 -10.77 -2.39
CA VAL A 248 -5.85 -12.16 -2.86
C VAL A 248 -5.83 -12.17 -4.37
N LEU A 249 -4.68 -12.51 -4.95
CA LEU A 249 -4.57 -12.85 -6.37
C LEU A 249 -4.86 -14.32 -6.57
N GLU A 250 -5.63 -14.64 -7.60
CA GLU A 250 -6.01 -16.01 -7.94
C GLU A 250 -6.02 -16.21 -9.45
N SER A 251 -5.70 -17.42 -9.93
CA SER A 251 -5.91 -17.73 -11.32
C SER A 251 -7.40 -17.71 -11.64
N LEU A 252 -7.78 -17.17 -12.79
CA LEU A 252 -9.19 -17.09 -13.20
C LEU A 252 -9.86 -18.47 -13.19
N ASP A 253 -9.16 -19.50 -13.66
CA ASP A 253 -9.67 -20.88 -13.68
C ASP A 253 -10.03 -21.37 -12.26
N SER A 254 -9.14 -21.10 -11.29
CA SER A 254 -9.37 -21.45 -9.87
C SER A 254 -10.56 -20.68 -9.29
N ALA A 255 -10.61 -19.36 -9.54
CA ALA A 255 -11.68 -18.51 -9.05
C ALA A 255 -13.05 -18.91 -9.61
N GLN A 256 -13.14 -19.17 -10.90
CA GLN A 256 -14.37 -19.61 -11.56
C GLN A 256 -14.81 -21.00 -11.10
N ALA A 257 -13.89 -21.95 -10.98
CA ALA A 257 -14.20 -23.34 -10.57
C ALA A 257 -14.85 -23.41 -9.18
N ARG A 258 -14.62 -22.43 -8.31
CA ARG A 258 -15.19 -22.35 -6.96
C ARG A 258 -16.30 -21.31 -6.81
N GLY A 259 -16.67 -20.60 -7.88
CA GLY A 259 -17.69 -19.54 -7.84
C GLY A 259 -17.27 -18.33 -7.01
N ALA A 260 -16.02 -17.89 -7.13
CA ALA A 260 -15.52 -16.73 -6.42
C ALA A 260 -16.22 -15.43 -6.88
N ASP A 261 -16.43 -14.51 -5.96
CA ASP A 261 -16.84 -13.13 -6.29
C ASP A 261 -15.59 -12.34 -6.74
N ILE A 262 -15.38 -12.29 -8.06
CA ILE A 262 -14.24 -11.59 -8.65
C ILE A 262 -14.42 -10.07 -8.50
N ILE A 263 -13.37 -9.41 -8.00
CA ILE A 263 -13.36 -7.97 -7.73
C ILE A 263 -12.86 -7.19 -8.95
N ALA A 264 -11.74 -7.62 -9.52
CA ALA A 264 -11.14 -7.03 -10.71
C ALA A 264 -10.23 -8.06 -11.39
N GLU A 265 -9.89 -7.84 -12.65
CA GLU A 265 -8.84 -8.58 -13.35
C GLU A 265 -7.54 -7.79 -13.33
N VAL A 266 -6.41 -8.48 -13.18
CA VAL A 266 -5.07 -7.91 -13.32
C VAL A 266 -4.59 -8.22 -14.72
N LEU A 267 -4.45 -7.19 -15.54
CA LEU A 267 -4.05 -7.35 -16.95
C LEU A 267 -2.54 -7.47 -17.12
N GLY A 268 -1.78 -6.75 -16.30
CA GLY A 268 -0.33 -6.72 -16.38
C GLY A 268 0.31 -5.72 -15.43
N TRP A 269 1.62 -5.69 -15.44
CA TRP A 269 2.41 -4.75 -14.65
C TRP A 269 3.72 -4.43 -15.34
N GLY A 270 4.38 -3.35 -14.88
CA GLY A 270 5.69 -2.96 -15.35
C GLY A 270 6.49 -2.30 -14.24
N GLU A 271 7.80 -2.44 -14.31
CA GLU A 271 8.76 -1.88 -13.38
C GLU A 271 9.91 -1.19 -14.11
N ALA A 272 10.49 -0.16 -13.50
CA ALA A 272 11.70 0.50 -13.98
C ALA A 272 12.40 1.25 -12.85
N ALA A 273 13.72 1.35 -12.93
CA ALA A 273 14.49 2.19 -12.03
C ALA A 273 14.81 3.54 -12.69
N ASP A 274 14.83 4.62 -11.90
CA ASP A 274 15.26 5.93 -12.37
C ASP A 274 16.76 5.96 -12.75
N GLY A 275 17.58 5.28 -11.96
CA GLY A 275 19.03 5.32 -12.12
C GLY A 275 19.63 6.71 -11.87
N TYR A 276 18.99 7.53 -11.02
CA TYR A 276 19.28 8.94 -10.87
C TYR A 276 19.87 9.31 -9.49
N ASN A 277 19.11 9.13 -8.42
CA ASN A 277 19.51 9.55 -7.07
C ASN A 277 18.91 8.63 -6.00
N VAL A 278 19.59 8.50 -4.84
CA VAL A 278 19.14 7.63 -3.73
C VAL A 278 17.82 8.12 -3.10
N MET A 279 17.54 9.43 -3.12
CA MET A 279 16.39 10.00 -2.43
C MET A 279 15.46 10.79 -3.36
N ALA A 280 16.01 11.52 -4.34
CA ALA A 280 15.22 12.34 -5.23
C ALA A 280 14.71 11.54 -6.44
N PRO A 281 13.45 11.74 -6.87
CA PRO A 281 12.97 11.18 -8.13
C PRO A 281 13.69 11.80 -9.32
N GLU A 282 13.73 11.09 -10.43
CA GLU A 282 14.22 11.67 -11.69
C GLU A 282 13.25 12.79 -12.14
N PRO A 283 13.76 14.04 -12.37
CA PRO A 283 12.89 15.22 -12.50
C PRO A 283 11.93 15.22 -13.70
N GLU A 284 12.24 14.48 -14.77
CA GLU A 284 11.39 14.37 -15.97
C GLU A 284 10.43 13.15 -15.94
N GLY A 285 10.47 12.36 -14.85
CA GLY A 285 9.59 11.19 -14.65
C GLY A 285 9.86 10.04 -15.61
N GLU A 286 11.09 9.93 -16.14
CA GLU A 286 11.42 8.92 -17.15
C GLU A 286 11.28 7.48 -16.62
N GLY A 287 11.70 7.22 -15.37
CA GLY A 287 11.58 5.90 -14.77
C GLY A 287 10.14 5.45 -14.67
N LEU A 288 9.28 6.29 -14.09
CA LEU A 288 7.86 5.97 -13.97
C LEU A 288 7.15 5.88 -15.34
N ALA A 289 7.54 6.73 -16.30
CA ALA A 289 6.99 6.62 -17.65
C ALA A 289 7.36 5.28 -18.32
N ARG A 290 8.60 4.78 -18.12
CA ARG A 290 9.00 3.45 -18.59
C ARG A 290 8.19 2.34 -17.90
N ALA A 291 7.96 2.44 -16.58
CA ALA A 291 7.16 1.47 -15.83
C ALA A 291 5.72 1.43 -16.36
N MET A 292 5.06 2.59 -16.54
CA MET A 292 3.70 2.68 -17.12
C MET A 292 3.66 2.10 -18.55
N SER A 293 4.61 2.49 -19.42
CA SER A 293 4.64 1.98 -20.80
C SER A 293 4.83 0.46 -20.85
N SER A 294 5.71 -0.08 -19.99
CA SER A 294 5.91 -1.53 -19.87
C SER A 294 4.67 -2.24 -19.35
N ALA A 295 3.97 -1.65 -18.37
CA ALA A 295 2.73 -2.19 -17.82
C ALA A 295 1.62 -2.26 -18.88
N LEU A 296 1.42 -1.20 -19.64
CA LEU A 296 0.45 -1.14 -20.75
C LEU A 296 0.78 -2.18 -21.83
N ALA A 297 2.04 -2.28 -22.23
CA ALA A 297 2.48 -3.28 -23.22
C ALA A 297 2.26 -4.71 -22.70
N ALA A 298 2.58 -4.99 -21.43
CA ALA A 298 2.37 -6.30 -20.81
C ALA A 298 0.87 -6.65 -20.70
N ALA A 299 0.03 -5.63 -20.47
CA ALA A 299 -1.42 -5.75 -20.38
C ALA A 299 -2.12 -5.86 -21.74
N GLY A 300 -1.44 -5.51 -22.85
CA GLY A 300 -2.06 -5.40 -24.17
C GLY A 300 -3.09 -4.27 -24.25
N VAL A 301 -2.89 -3.18 -23.47
CA VAL A 301 -3.78 -2.04 -23.36
C VAL A 301 -3.12 -0.82 -24.00
N THR A 302 -3.87 -0.09 -24.83
CA THR A 302 -3.42 1.19 -25.38
C THR A 302 -3.67 2.33 -24.39
N PRO A 303 -2.90 3.44 -24.45
CA PRO A 303 -3.14 4.58 -23.56
C PRO A 303 -4.58 5.12 -23.59
N ASP A 304 -5.25 5.13 -24.76
CA ASP A 304 -6.62 5.62 -24.92
C ASP A 304 -7.68 4.79 -24.17
N GLU A 305 -7.37 3.54 -23.83
CA GLU A 305 -8.26 2.63 -23.09
C GLU A 305 -8.21 2.85 -21.58
N VAL A 306 -7.24 3.63 -21.07
CA VAL A 306 -7.10 3.89 -19.63
C VAL A 306 -8.06 5.01 -19.21
N ASP A 307 -8.87 4.74 -18.19
CA ASP A 307 -9.84 5.72 -17.67
C ASP A 307 -9.34 6.45 -16.44
N TYR A 308 -8.55 5.76 -15.61
CA TYR A 308 -8.17 6.28 -14.29
C TYR A 308 -6.73 5.90 -13.90
N ILE A 309 -6.04 6.82 -13.24
CA ILE A 309 -4.76 6.59 -12.58
C ILE A 309 -4.89 6.91 -11.09
N ASN A 310 -4.69 5.89 -10.24
CA ASN A 310 -4.38 6.09 -8.83
C ASN A 310 -2.88 6.39 -8.73
N ALA A 311 -2.55 7.65 -8.58
CA ALA A 311 -1.18 8.14 -8.61
C ALA A 311 -0.44 7.86 -7.31
N HIS A 312 0.86 7.67 -7.39
CA HIS A 312 1.71 7.60 -6.20
C HIS A 312 1.71 8.90 -5.42
N ALA A 313 1.62 10.02 -6.08
CA ALA A 313 1.68 11.39 -5.56
C ALA A 313 1.48 11.50 -4.04
N THR A 314 2.56 11.82 -3.33
CA THR A 314 2.62 11.81 -1.86
C THR A 314 2.32 13.18 -1.23
N GLY A 315 2.24 14.23 -2.04
CA GLY A 315 2.21 15.63 -1.60
C GLY A 315 3.63 16.22 -1.47
N THR A 316 4.66 15.54 -1.94
CA THR A 316 6.00 16.12 -2.06
C THR A 316 6.12 16.92 -3.35
N VAL A 317 6.81 18.07 -3.33
CA VAL A 317 6.92 18.94 -4.49
C VAL A 317 7.57 18.21 -5.67
N ALA A 318 8.70 17.58 -5.45
CA ALA A 318 9.46 16.90 -6.51
C ALA A 318 8.77 15.62 -7.02
N GLY A 319 8.21 14.81 -6.10
CA GLY A 319 7.57 13.54 -6.45
C GLY A 319 6.34 13.72 -7.32
N ASP A 320 5.42 14.58 -6.88
CA ASP A 320 4.19 14.85 -7.62
C ASP A 320 4.48 15.46 -9.00
N LEU A 321 5.48 16.37 -9.10
CA LEU A 321 5.87 16.99 -10.36
C LEU A 321 6.47 15.97 -11.34
N SER A 322 7.34 15.09 -10.85
CA SER A 322 7.92 14.00 -11.65
C SER A 322 6.83 13.09 -12.21
N GLU A 323 5.84 12.69 -11.38
CA GLU A 323 4.74 11.83 -11.82
C GLU A 323 3.82 12.53 -12.85
N ILE A 324 3.50 13.81 -12.68
CA ILE A 324 2.75 14.58 -13.68
C ILE A 324 3.45 14.59 -15.05
N LYS A 325 4.78 14.74 -15.07
CA LYS A 325 5.56 14.68 -16.30
C LYS A 325 5.57 13.27 -16.91
N ALA A 326 5.69 12.23 -16.09
CA ALA A 326 5.60 10.86 -16.54
C ALA A 326 4.25 10.55 -17.20
N ILE A 327 3.14 10.98 -16.58
CA ILE A 327 1.78 10.81 -17.13
C ILE A 327 1.67 11.53 -18.48
N ARG A 328 2.09 12.79 -18.56
CA ARG A 328 2.06 13.53 -19.84
C ARG A 328 2.85 12.84 -20.94
N ARG A 329 4.01 12.28 -20.61
CA ARG A 329 4.86 11.57 -21.57
C ARG A 329 4.18 10.34 -22.14
N VAL A 330 3.57 9.51 -21.27
CA VAL A 330 2.91 8.25 -21.68
C VAL A 330 1.63 8.51 -22.48
N PHE A 331 0.86 9.55 -22.10
CA PHE A 331 -0.43 9.87 -22.70
C PHE A 331 -0.34 11.02 -23.72
N ASN A 332 0.87 11.33 -24.22
CA ASN A 332 1.07 12.36 -25.22
C ASN A 332 0.39 11.98 -26.56
N GLY A 333 -0.50 12.85 -27.05
CA GLY A 333 -1.25 12.61 -28.29
C GLY A 333 -2.48 11.71 -28.12
N THR A 334 -2.81 11.32 -26.89
CA THR A 334 -3.99 10.51 -26.55
C THR A 334 -4.85 11.21 -25.49
N ARG A 335 -6.00 10.63 -25.14
CA ARG A 335 -6.79 11.09 -24.00
C ARG A 335 -5.99 10.85 -22.71
N VAL A 336 -5.74 11.90 -21.93
CA VAL A 336 -5.16 11.74 -20.59
C VAL A 336 -6.24 11.23 -19.63
N PRO A 337 -6.03 10.11 -18.93
CA PRO A 337 -7.01 9.57 -17.97
C PRO A 337 -7.21 10.49 -16.77
N GLN A 338 -8.31 10.32 -16.06
CA GLN A 338 -8.54 10.97 -14.78
C GLN A 338 -7.47 10.52 -13.76
N VAL A 339 -6.97 11.45 -12.95
CA VAL A 339 -5.88 11.19 -12.00
C VAL A 339 -6.29 11.59 -10.59
N SER A 340 -6.02 10.75 -9.61
CA SER A 340 -6.10 11.16 -8.20
C SER A 340 -5.07 10.45 -7.34
N SER A 341 -4.81 11.00 -6.15
CA SER A 341 -4.04 10.34 -5.11
C SER A 341 -4.89 10.13 -3.87
N THR A 342 -5.10 8.88 -3.51
CA THR A 342 -5.82 8.49 -2.28
C THR A 342 -5.03 8.79 -1.00
N LYS A 343 -3.74 9.14 -1.11
CA LYS A 343 -2.90 9.54 0.03
C LYS A 343 -3.37 10.82 0.72
N ALA A 344 -4.18 11.65 0.02
CA ALA A 344 -4.87 12.76 0.65
C ALA A 344 -5.80 12.33 1.81
N LEU A 345 -6.28 11.09 1.76
CA LEU A 345 -7.19 10.52 2.77
C LEU A 345 -6.44 9.66 3.79
N THR A 346 -5.55 8.81 3.32
CA THR A 346 -4.88 7.82 4.17
C THR A 346 -3.57 8.30 4.79
N GLY A 347 -2.86 9.22 4.16
CA GLY A 347 -1.43 9.38 4.34
C GLY A 347 -0.62 8.39 3.51
N HIS A 348 0.70 8.45 3.63
CA HIS A 348 1.62 7.59 2.91
C HIS A 348 2.05 6.39 3.77
N GLY A 349 1.64 5.19 3.37
CA GLY A 349 1.90 3.93 4.07
C GLY A 349 3.27 3.30 3.78
N LEU A 350 4.21 4.03 3.19
CA LEU A 350 5.56 3.52 2.87
C LEU A 350 5.49 2.19 2.10
N CYS A 351 6.07 1.09 2.64
CA CYS A 351 6.04 -0.22 2.00
C CYS A 351 4.62 -0.81 1.82
N LEU A 352 3.66 -0.41 2.66
CA LEU A 352 2.25 -0.76 2.54
C LEU A 352 1.58 -0.15 1.31
N ALA A 353 2.02 1.03 0.84
CA ALA A 353 1.28 1.90 -0.08
C ALA A 353 0.79 1.18 -1.35
N GLY A 354 1.67 0.43 -2.01
CA GLY A 354 1.35 -0.22 -3.29
C GLY A 354 0.21 -1.23 -3.21
N ALA A 355 0.20 -2.10 -2.20
CA ALA A 355 -0.89 -3.07 -2.00
C ALA A 355 -2.20 -2.37 -1.62
N MET A 356 -2.14 -1.36 -0.77
CA MET A 356 -3.29 -0.57 -0.33
C MET A 356 -3.93 0.16 -1.52
N GLU A 357 -3.15 0.82 -2.34
CA GLU A 357 -3.63 1.60 -3.49
C GLU A 357 -4.11 0.71 -4.64
N ALA A 358 -3.47 -0.44 -4.87
CA ALA A 358 -3.98 -1.44 -5.80
C ALA A 358 -5.35 -1.98 -5.36
N ALA A 359 -5.53 -2.23 -4.05
CA ALA A 359 -6.80 -2.65 -3.48
C ALA A 359 -7.88 -1.55 -3.61
N PHE A 360 -7.54 -0.28 -3.37
CA PHE A 360 -8.45 0.85 -3.58
C PHE A 360 -8.85 1.00 -5.05
N THR A 361 -7.90 0.80 -5.97
CA THR A 361 -8.15 0.84 -7.42
C THR A 361 -9.10 -0.29 -7.82
N ALA A 362 -8.92 -1.50 -7.28
CA ALA A 362 -9.83 -2.62 -7.52
C ALA A 362 -11.25 -2.35 -6.99
N LEU A 363 -11.37 -1.75 -5.78
CA LEU A 363 -12.66 -1.32 -5.23
C LEU A 363 -13.33 -0.24 -6.07
N ALA A 364 -12.56 0.72 -6.58
CA ALA A 364 -13.03 1.78 -7.46
C ALA A 364 -13.62 1.20 -8.76
N LEU A 365 -12.91 0.27 -9.39
CA LEU A 365 -13.36 -0.45 -10.59
C LEU A 365 -14.65 -1.25 -10.33
N LYS A 366 -14.65 -2.11 -9.29
CA LYS A 366 -15.84 -2.92 -8.94
C LYS A 366 -17.08 -2.07 -8.67
N ASN A 367 -16.87 -0.94 -7.99
CA ASN A 367 -17.95 -0.07 -7.55
C ASN A 367 -18.22 1.12 -8.48
N ARG A 368 -17.58 1.17 -9.65
CA ARG A 368 -17.82 2.10 -10.75
C ARG A 368 -17.72 3.57 -10.34
N PHE A 369 -16.63 3.92 -9.64
CA PHE A 369 -16.32 5.32 -9.26
C PHE A 369 -14.82 5.55 -9.27
N MET A 370 -14.42 6.81 -9.25
CA MET A 370 -13.02 7.22 -9.12
C MET A 370 -12.86 8.05 -7.84
N PRO A 371 -11.98 7.65 -6.90
CA PRO A 371 -11.66 8.46 -5.73
C PRO A 371 -11.08 9.82 -6.12
N ILE A 372 -11.34 10.86 -5.31
CA ILE A 372 -10.80 12.19 -5.56
C ILE A 372 -9.49 12.44 -4.81
N SER A 373 -8.68 13.37 -5.30
CA SER A 373 -7.61 14.02 -4.54
C SER A 373 -8.22 15.08 -3.65
N ALA A 374 -8.38 14.78 -2.36
CA ALA A 374 -8.94 15.71 -1.39
C ALA A 374 -7.94 16.81 -0.99
N LYS A 375 -8.43 17.84 -0.27
CA LYS A 375 -7.64 18.92 0.36
C LYS A 375 -6.90 19.85 -0.59
N ILE A 376 -7.13 19.78 -1.89
CA ILE A 376 -6.55 20.72 -2.86
C ILE A 376 -7.24 22.08 -2.72
N SER A 377 -6.48 23.09 -2.29
CA SER A 377 -6.93 24.47 -2.21
C SER A 377 -6.74 25.23 -3.53
N GLN A 378 -5.64 24.94 -4.20
CA GLN A 378 -5.28 25.45 -5.51
C GLN A 378 -4.45 24.39 -6.24
N LEU A 379 -4.93 23.94 -7.38
CA LEU A 379 -4.18 22.98 -8.20
C LEU A 379 -2.86 23.60 -8.66
N ASP A 380 -1.77 22.83 -8.54
CA ASP A 380 -0.45 23.27 -9.03
C ASP A 380 -0.53 23.57 -10.54
N PRO A 381 -0.08 24.74 -10.99
CA PRO A 381 -0.01 25.06 -12.44
C PRO A 381 0.71 24.00 -13.27
N ALA A 382 1.65 23.26 -12.69
CA ALA A 382 2.29 22.12 -13.32
C ALA A 382 1.31 21.01 -13.71
N CYS A 383 0.13 20.93 -13.15
CA CYS A 383 -0.90 19.93 -13.50
C CYS A 383 -1.72 20.30 -14.76
N VAL A 384 -1.50 21.46 -15.38
CA VAL A 384 -2.21 21.86 -16.61
C VAL A 384 -2.10 20.74 -17.67
N GLY A 385 -3.25 20.28 -18.20
CA GLY A 385 -3.32 19.19 -19.18
C GLY A 385 -3.38 17.79 -18.57
N VAL A 386 -3.35 17.65 -17.23
CA VAL A 386 -3.62 16.40 -16.52
C VAL A 386 -4.88 16.59 -15.70
N PRO A 387 -5.96 15.82 -15.95
CA PRO A 387 -7.24 16.00 -15.28
C PRO A 387 -7.22 15.41 -13.86
N VAL A 388 -6.67 16.17 -12.89
CA VAL A 388 -6.67 15.80 -11.48
C VAL A 388 -8.08 15.93 -10.91
N LEU A 389 -8.61 14.83 -10.40
CA LEU A 389 -9.95 14.75 -9.80
C LEU A 389 -9.99 15.46 -8.44
N THR A 390 -10.59 16.64 -8.40
CA THR A 390 -10.87 17.38 -7.16
C THR A 390 -12.33 17.27 -6.72
N LYS A 391 -13.19 16.74 -7.60
CA LYS A 391 -14.62 16.50 -7.36
C LYS A 391 -15.02 15.17 -8.00
N PRO A 392 -16.06 14.50 -7.50
CA PRO A 392 -16.60 13.31 -8.13
C PRO A 392 -17.05 13.58 -9.57
N VAL A 393 -16.81 12.62 -10.44
CA VAL A 393 -17.29 12.62 -11.84
C VAL A 393 -18.23 11.45 -12.06
N GLY A 394 -19.11 11.58 -13.05
CA GLY A 394 -20.09 10.53 -13.37
C GLY A 394 -19.55 9.43 -14.29
N GLU A 395 -18.30 9.50 -14.70
CA GLU A 395 -17.64 8.49 -15.53
C GLU A 395 -17.29 7.25 -14.72
N GLU A 396 -17.58 6.06 -15.28
CA GLU A 396 -17.28 4.78 -14.67
C GLU A 396 -16.00 4.20 -15.26
N PRO A 397 -14.93 3.97 -14.46
CA PRO A 397 -13.70 3.43 -15.00
C PRO A 397 -13.86 1.95 -15.36
N VAL A 398 -13.25 1.55 -16.48
CA VAL A 398 -13.14 0.17 -16.93
C VAL A 398 -11.70 -0.32 -16.78
N VAL A 399 -10.73 0.49 -17.19
CA VAL A 399 -9.30 0.20 -17.04
C VAL A 399 -8.64 1.27 -16.18
N ALA A 400 -7.87 0.83 -15.21
CA ALA A 400 -7.15 1.74 -14.31
C ALA A 400 -5.70 1.33 -14.12
N ILE A 401 -4.86 2.33 -13.85
CA ILE A 401 -3.47 2.17 -13.44
C ILE A 401 -3.33 2.51 -11.96
N SER A 402 -2.53 1.74 -11.22
CA SER A 402 -2.03 2.10 -9.90
C SER A 402 -0.52 2.24 -9.95
N ASN A 403 -0.01 3.44 -9.66
CA ASN A 403 1.41 3.75 -9.67
C ASN A 403 2.02 3.70 -8.28
N SER A 404 3.27 3.27 -8.19
CA SER A 404 4.08 3.34 -6.97
C SER A 404 5.51 3.74 -7.32
N SER A 405 6.03 4.75 -6.62
CA SER A 405 7.43 5.20 -6.75
C SER A 405 8.11 5.20 -5.39
N GLY A 406 9.28 4.60 -5.28
CA GLY A 406 10.04 4.49 -4.04
C GLY A 406 11.33 5.30 -4.07
N PHE A 407 11.83 5.72 -2.92
CA PHE A 407 13.19 6.22 -2.78
C PHE A 407 14.18 5.24 -3.42
N GLY A 408 15.26 5.75 -4.04
CA GLY A 408 16.14 4.96 -4.89
C GLY A 408 15.68 4.84 -6.33
N GLY A 409 14.52 5.44 -6.67
CA GLY A 409 13.99 5.48 -8.02
C GLY A 409 13.32 4.19 -8.48
N ALA A 410 12.83 3.36 -7.57
CA ALA A 410 12.05 2.17 -7.90
C ALA A 410 10.62 2.58 -8.31
N ASN A 411 10.21 2.26 -9.54
CA ASN A 411 8.88 2.61 -10.07
C ASN A 411 8.14 1.35 -10.52
N VAL A 412 6.86 1.27 -10.16
CA VAL A 412 5.96 0.18 -10.53
C VAL A 412 4.63 0.76 -10.99
N SER A 413 4.08 0.17 -12.04
CA SER A 413 2.72 0.44 -12.51
C SER A 413 1.96 -0.87 -12.67
N LEU A 414 0.75 -0.93 -12.13
CA LEU A 414 -0.16 -2.07 -12.22
C LEU A 414 -1.35 -1.69 -13.10
N VAL A 415 -1.76 -2.56 -14.02
CA VAL A 415 -2.94 -2.35 -14.88
C VAL A 415 -4.05 -3.29 -14.44
N LEU A 416 -5.15 -2.72 -14.00
CA LEU A 416 -6.33 -3.42 -13.52
C LEU A 416 -7.53 -3.15 -14.43
N LYS A 417 -8.43 -4.13 -14.56
CA LYS A 417 -9.68 -4.01 -15.31
C LYS A 417 -10.86 -4.42 -14.47
N ARG A 418 -11.96 -3.68 -14.62
CA ARG A 418 -13.26 -4.04 -14.06
C ARG A 418 -13.67 -5.43 -14.56
N TRP A 419 -14.10 -6.27 -13.62
CA TRP A 419 -14.70 -7.55 -13.93
C TRP A 419 -16.19 -7.36 -14.22
N GLU A 420 -16.67 -7.97 -15.31
CA GLU A 420 -18.07 -7.94 -15.76
C GLU A 420 -18.84 -9.20 -15.36
#